data_394a4a36720a9f48ac054639b64744ce
#
_entry.id   394a4a36720a9f48ac054639b64744ce
#
_cell.length_a   1.000
_cell.length_b   1.000
_cell.length_c   1.000
_cell.angle_alpha   90.00
_cell.angle_beta   90.00
_cell.angle_gamma   90.00
#
_symmetry.space_group_name_H-M   'P 1'
#
loop_
_entity.id
_entity.type
_entity.pdbx_description
1 polymer ?
#
loop_
_entity_poly.entity_id
_entity_poly.type
_entity_poly.pdbx_seq_one_letter_code
_entity_poly.pdbx_strand_id
1 'polypeptide(L)' 'MKTKKPIVCVIIPAFNEAEAIGRVIKDIPEMVDEIVVVNNNSSDNTQEVAKDAGATVLYEKRRGYGYACLIGMAYFD' A
#
# COMPACT_ATOMS: atom_id res chain seq x y z
N MET A 1 -12.37 1.49 -29.94
CA MET A 1 -12.25 1.39 -28.57
C MET A 1 -11.35 0.27 -28.13
N LYS A 2 -10.78 0.37 -27.06
CA LYS A 2 -9.85 -0.63 -26.68
C LYS A 2 -10.34 -1.43 -25.52
N THR A 3 -9.97 -2.64 -25.54
CA THR A 3 -10.26 -3.53 -24.46
C THR A 3 -9.22 -3.37 -23.40
N LYS A 4 -9.66 -3.22 -22.18
CA LYS A 4 -8.75 -3.13 -21.10
C LYS A 4 -8.79 -4.35 -20.26
N LYS A 5 -7.65 -4.83 -19.90
CA LYS A 5 -7.57 -5.86 -18.89
C LYS A 5 -8.01 -5.29 -17.56
N PRO A 6 -8.61 -6.09 -16.72
CA PRO A 6 -8.84 -5.65 -15.35
C PRO A 6 -7.51 -5.30 -14.68
N ILE A 7 -7.54 -4.25 -13.90
CA ILE A 7 -6.37 -3.87 -13.13
C ILE A 7 -6.54 -4.40 -11.72
N VAL A 8 -5.53 -5.13 -11.26
CA VAL A 8 -5.56 -5.69 -9.91
C VAL A 8 -4.70 -4.82 -9.02
N CYS A 9 -5.32 -4.22 -8.03
CA CYS A 9 -4.64 -3.33 -7.10
C CYS A 9 -4.78 -3.85 -5.69
N VAL A 10 -3.72 -3.72 -4.91
CA VAL A 10 -3.72 -4.14 -3.52
C VAL A 10 -3.46 -2.93 -2.66
N ILE A 11 -4.30 -2.74 -1.65
CA ILE A 11 -4.15 -1.66 -0.69
C ILE A 11 -3.80 -2.28 0.64
N ILE A 12 -2.67 -1.86 1.21
CA ILE A 12 -2.18 -2.42 2.46
C ILE A 12 -2.05 -1.30 3.49
N PRO A 13 -2.97 -1.25 4.46
CA PRO A 13 -2.79 -0.34 5.58
C PRO A 13 -1.65 -0.85 6.44
N ALA A 14 -0.75 0.02 6.83
CA ALA A 14 0.42 -0.39 7.60
C ALA A 14 0.68 0.58 8.74
N PHE A 15 0.94 0.01 9.91
CA PHE A 15 1.29 0.79 11.08
C PHE A 15 2.40 0.06 11.81
N ASN A 16 3.59 0.66 11.82
CA ASN A 16 4.76 0.09 12.50
C ASN A 16 5.04 -1.34 12.02
N GLU A 17 5.10 -1.51 10.69
CA GLU A 17 5.31 -2.80 10.06
C GLU A 17 6.66 -2.90 9.36
N ALA A 18 7.63 -2.09 9.76
CA ALA A 18 8.90 -2.01 9.06
C ALA A 18 9.57 -3.38 8.88
N GLU A 19 9.46 -4.25 9.88
CA GLU A 19 10.11 -5.56 9.80
C GLU A 19 9.45 -6.50 8.81
N ALA A 20 8.16 -6.33 8.57
CA ALA A 20 7.41 -7.29 7.77
C ALA A 20 6.98 -6.76 6.42
N ILE A 21 6.83 -5.44 6.29
CA ILE A 21 6.17 -4.89 5.11
C ILE A 21 6.91 -5.21 3.81
N GLY A 22 8.24 -5.21 3.85
CA GLY A 22 9.02 -5.52 2.66
C GLY A 22 8.76 -6.93 2.17
N ARG A 23 8.70 -7.88 3.09
CA ARG A 23 8.43 -9.27 2.74
C ARG A 23 7.02 -9.44 2.23
N VAL A 24 6.07 -8.78 2.88
CA VAL A 24 4.68 -8.84 2.43
C VAL A 24 4.56 -8.37 0.99
N ILE A 25 5.22 -7.26 0.67
CA ILE A 25 5.16 -6.72 -0.69
C ILE A 25 5.81 -7.69 -1.67
N LYS A 26 6.94 -8.27 -1.31
CA LYS A 26 7.63 -9.19 -2.20
C LYS A 26 6.86 -10.46 -2.46
N ASP A 27 6.03 -10.87 -1.52
CA ASP A 27 5.25 -12.09 -1.66
C ASP A 27 3.97 -11.89 -2.46
N ILE A 28 3.64 -10.66 -2.83
CA ILE A 28 2.44 -10.39 -3.62
C ILE A 28 2.67 -10.91 -5.03
N PRO A 29 1.68 -11.66 -5.59
CA PRO A 29 1.86 -12.25 -6.92
C PRO A 29 2.06 -11.22 -8.01
N GLU A 30 2.77 -11.63 -9.04
CA GLU A 30 3.09 -10.73 -10.15
C GLU A 30 1.86 -10.27 -10.92
N MET A 31 0.75 -10.97 -10.80
CA MET A 31 -0.48 -10.56 -11.46
C MET A 31 -1.03 -9.26 -10.90
N VAL A 32 -0.55 -8.82 -9.75
CA VAL A 32 -1.00 -7.56 -9.16
C VAL A 32 -0.31 -6.42 -9.88
N ASP A 33 -1.10 -5.49 -10.38
CA ASP A 33 -0.59 -4.39 -11.19
C ASP A 33 -0.04 -3.25 -10.35
N GLU A 34 -0.65 -3.02 -9.19
CA GLU A 34 -0.19 -1.93 -8.35
C GLU A 34 -0.39 -2.26 -6.88
N ILE A 35 0.61 -1.90 -6.08
CA ILE A 35 0.58 -2.10 -4.63
C ILE A 35 0.65 -0.72 -3.98
N VAL A 36 -0.36 -0.40 -3.19
CA VAL A 36 -0.40 0.85 -2.45
C VAL A 36 -0.34 0.54 -0.97
N VAL A 37 0.68 1.02 -0.31
CA VAL A 37 0.81 0.92 1.13
C VAL A 37 0.39 2.25 1.73
N VAL A 38 -0.58 2.21 2.62
CA VAL A 38 -0.99 3.42 3.32
C VAL A 38 -0.32 3.39 4.69
N ASN A 39 0.67 4.24 4.85
CA ASN A 39 1.39 4.37 6.11
C ASN A 39 0.51 5.12 7.09
N ASN A 40 0.01 4.42 8.08
CA ASN A 40 -0.96 4.98 9.02
C ASN A 40 -0.25 5.59 10.24
N ASN A 41 0.58 6.58 9.96
CA ASN A 41 1.29 7.34 10.99
C ASN A 41 2.24 6.45 11.81
N SER A 42 3.06 5.66 11.09
CA SER A 42 4.04 4.81 11.75
C SER A 42 5.14 5.65 12.39
N SER A 43 5.64 5.18 13.51
CA SER A 43 6.77 5.82 14.16
C SER A 43 8.10 5.19 13.79
N ASP A 44 8.08 4.09 13.06
CA ASP A 44 9.30 3.45 12.56
C ASP A 44 9.49 3.80 11.09
N ASN A 45 10.42 3.12 10.42
CA ASN A 45 10.69 3.40 9.01
C ASN A 45 9.87 2.54 8.05
N THR A 46 8.62 2.23 8.43
CA THR A 46 7.70 1.50 7.55
C THR A 46 7.63 2.13 6.16
N GLN A 47 7.56 3.45 6.10
CA GLN A 47 7.40 4.15 4.83
C GLN A 47 8.57 3.88 3.89
N GLU A 48 9.79 4.01 4.40
CA GLU A 48 10.98 3.80 3.59
C GLU A 48 11.09 2.35 3.12
N VAL A 49 10.79 1.42 4.02
CA VAL A 49 10.87 0.00 3.68
C VAL A 49 9.88 -0.35 2.58
N ALA A 50 8.64 0.15 2.70
CA ALA A 50 7.62 -0.12 1.69
C ALA A 50 8.01 0.49 0.34
N LYS A 51 8.52 1.72 0.36
CA LYS A 51 8.93 2.39 -0.86
C LYS A 51 10.08 1.64 -1.53
N ASP A 52 11.07 1.21 -0.75
CA ASP A 52 12.20 0.48 -1.29
C ASP A 52 11.78 -0.87 -1.86
N ALA A 53 10.70 -1.44 -1.37
CA ALA A 53 10.20 -2.71 -1.89
C ALA A 53 9.35 -2.54 -3.16
N GLY A 54 9.14 -1.31 -3.60
CA GLY A 54 8.46 -1.05 -4.86
C GLY A 54 7.02 -0.63 -4.77
N ALA A 55 6.50 -0.40 -3.58
CA ALA A 55 5.11 0.02 -3.43
C ALA A 55 4.97 1.52 -3.57
N THR A 56 3.79 1.95 -3.98
CA THR A 56 3.38 3.35 -3.86
C THR A 56 2.98 3.56 -2.41
N VAL A 57 3.51 4.60 -1.77
CA VAL A 57 3.23 4.82 -0.36
C VAL A 57 2.45 6.09 -0.19
N LEU A 58 1.32 5.99 0.50
CA LEU A 58 0.50 7.12 0.89
C LEU A 58 0.55 7.25 2.40
N TYR A 59 0.23 8.42 2.90
CA TYR A 59 0.30 8.68 4.33
C TYR A 59 -1.08 9.10 4.85
N GLU A 60 -1.50 8.50 5.95
CA GLU A 60 -2.73 8.88 6.63
C GLU A 60 -2.45 8.97 8.12
N LYS A 61 -2.54 10.17 8.68
CA LYS A 61 -2.18 10.37 10.08
C LYS A 61 -3.28 9.97 11.04
N ARG A 62 -4.51 9.86 10.59
CA ARG A 62 -5.61 9.46 11.46
C ARG A 62 -5.55 7.97 11.70
N ARG A 63 -5.53 7.56 12.97
CA ARG A 63 -5.39 6.16 13.30
C ARG A 63 -6.62 5.38 12.89
N GLY A 64 -6.39 4.18 12.40
CA GLY A 64 -7.45 3.22 12.13
C GLY A 64 -7.45 2.75 10.69
N TYR A 65 -7.75 1.47 10.51
CA TYR A 65 -7.82 0.88 9.18
C TYR A 65 -8.82 1.57 8.29
N GLY A 66 -9.92 2.06 8.85
CA GLY A 66 -10.94 2.70 8.04
C GLY A 66 -10.38 3.90 7.30
N TYR A 67 -9.63 4.73 7.99
CA TYR A 67 -9.04 5.92 7.35
C TYR A 67 -8.01 5.50 6.31
N ALA A 68 -7.18 4.52 6.64
CA ALA A 68 -6.15 4.08 5.71
C ALA A 68 -6.78 3.50 4.45
N CYS A 69 -7.85 2.72 4.59
CA CYS A 69 -8.52 2.17 3.43
C CYS A 69 -9.17 3.25 2.58
N LEU A 70 -9.76 4.28 3.22
CA LEU A 70 -10.35 5.37 2.47
C LEU A 70 -9.32 6.11 1.62
N ILE A 71 -8.15 6.37 2.19
CA ILE A 71 -7.08 7.03 1.45
C ILE A 71 -6.62 6.17 0.29
N GLY A 72 -6.45 4.87 0.53
CA GLY A 72 -6.04 3.96 -0.54
C GLY A 72 -7.05 3.89 -1.66
N MET A 73 -8.34 3.83 -1.31
CA MET A 73 -9.39 3.78 -2.31
C MET A 73 -9.47 5.08 -3.10
N ALA A 74 -9.32 6.22 -2.42
CA ALA A 74 -9.35 7.51 -3.08
C ALA A 74 -8.23 7.65 -4.10
N TYR A 75 -7.10 7.01 -3.85
CA TYR A 75 -5.97 7.06 -4.77
C TYR A 75 -6.35 6.51 -6.15
N PHE A 76 -7.23 5.52 -6.20
CA PHE A 76 -7.61 4.89 -7.46
C PHE A 76 -8.82 5.54 -8.11
N ASP A 77 -9.42 6.51 -7.46
CA ASP A 77 -10.50 7.26 -8.08
C ASP A 77 -9.94 8.30 -9.04
#